data_d5786da1e3e6e20790732b4449741edc
#
_entry.id   d5786da1e3e6e20790732b4449741edc
#
_cell.length_a   1.000
_cell.length_b   1.000
_cell.length_c   1.000
_cell.angle_alpha   90.00
_cell.angle_beta   90.00
_cell.angle_gamma   90.00
#
_symmetry.space_group_name_H-M   'P 1'
#
loop_
_entity.id
_entity.type
_entity.pdbx_description
1 polymer ?
#
loop_
_entity_poly.entity_id
_entity_poly.type
_entity_poly.pdbx_seq_one_letter_code
_entity_poly.pdbx_strand_id
1 'polypeptide(L)'
;RADLAAMDSTSSDYTTALTAFVKKVQNSKEIMDQSSQYTNSGAKKIDGCDSEIKLNGITYTSSLNTYSINGLSITAMQATGDGDTNAITVTTATDTQAIYDKIKSFLTQYNSLINEMTSLYNADTAKGYEPLTDDEKSAMSDSEVEKWEEKIKSSLLRRDDSLESVMNLMTNAMSQPVTIDGKKYYLSSFGIKTLGFLNAPENQQNAYHIDGDEDDTATSGNEDKLMAMINS
;
A
#
# COMPACT_ATOMS: atom_id res chain seq x y z
N ARG A 1 30.96 39.65 -29.14
CA ARG A 1 30.05 39.42 -30.28
C ARG A 1 29.21 40.65 -30.60
N ALA A 2 28.65 41.35 -29.60
CA ALA A 2 27.81 42.52 -29.82
C ALA A 2 28.57 43.68 -30.48
N ASP A 3 29.83 43.92 -30.10
CA ASP A 3 30.64 45.02 -30.62
C ASP A 3 31.04 44.81 -32.08
N LEU A 4 31.36 43.59 -32.49
CA LEU A 4 31.67 43.25 -33.89
C LEU A 4 30.46 43.33 -34.82
N ALA A 5 29.26 43.03 -34.32
CA ALA A 5 28.02 43.09 -35.10
C ALA A 5 27.56 44.52 -35.39
N ALA A 6 28.03 45.50 -34.61
CA ALA A 6 27.72 46.92 -34.79
C ALA A 6 28.75 47.70 -35.69
N MET A 7 29.83 47.02 -36.06
CA MET A 7 30.89 47.67 -36.88
C MET A 7 30.66 47.45 -38.37
N ASP A 8 31.06 48.48 -39.19
CA ASP A 8 31.04 48.32 -40.62
C ASP A 8 32.11 47.29 -41.08
N SER A 9 31.64 46.20 -41.69
CA SER A 9 32.45 45.06 -42.11
C SER A 9 33.52 45.44 -43.22
N THR A 10 33.43 46.63 -43.82
CA THR A 10 34.38 47.08 -44.80
C THR A 10 35.48 47.96 -44.21
N SER A 11 35.40 48.31 -42.92
CA SER A 11 36.38 49.19 -42.29
C SER A 11 37.61 48.36 -41.80
N SER A 12 38.79 49.10 -41.79
CA SER A 12 40.03 48.57 -41.27
C SER A 12 39.90 48.18 -39.74
N ASP A 13 39.03 48.89 -39.03
CA ASP A 13 38.76 48.65 -37.59
C ASP A 13 38.03 47.37 -37.38
N TYR A 14 37.10 47.03 -38.29
CA TYR A 14 36.42 45.68 -38.22
C TYR A 14 37.44 44.57 -38.42
N THR A 15 38.35 44.68 -39.39
CA THR A 15 39.36 43.68 -39.67
C THR A 15 40.32 43.52 -38.51
N THR A 16 40.69 44.62 -37.84
CA THR A 16 41.52 44.58 -36.63
C THR A 16 40.80 43.95 -35.44
N ALA A 17 39.53 44.31 -35.20
CA ALA A 17 38.72 43.77 -34.15
C ALA A 17 38.41 42.26 -34.37
N LEU A 18 38.14 41.88 -35.65
CA LEU A 18 37.92 40.47 -35.99
C LEU A 18 39.19 39.64 -35.77
N THR A 19 40.36 40.18 -36.17
CA THR A 19 41.62 39.47 -35.93
C THR A 19 41.92 39.29 -34.44
N ALA A 20 41.65 40.32 -33.64
CA ALA A 20 41.79 40.23 -32.19
C ALA A 20 40.81 39.22 -31.57
N PHE A 21 39.57 39.17 -32.08
CA PHE A 21 38.58 38.18 -31.64
C PHE A 21 38.99 36.76 -32.02
N VAL A 22 39.43 36.52 -33.25
CA VAL A 22 39.91 35.22 -33.73
C VAL A 22 41.09 34.75 -32.89
N LYS A 23 42.09 35.63 -32.63
CA LYS A 23 43.20 35.31 -31.72
C LYS A 23 42.73 34.93 -30.32
N LYS A 24 41.73 35.64 -29.78
CA LYS A 24 41.17 35.35 -28.45
C LYS A 24 40.43 33.99 -28.42
N VAL A 25 39.74 33.64 -29.50
CA VAL A 25 39.08 32.34 -29.65
C VAL A 25 40.11 31.21 -29.81
N GLN A 26 41.18 31.44 -30.60
CA GLN A 26 42.29 30.49 -30.77
C GLN A 26 43.00 30.24 -29.45
N ASN A 27 43.35 31.29 -28.70
CA ASN A 27 43.96 31.14 -27.36
C ASN A 27 43.03 30.44 -26.39
N SER A 28 41.73 30.66 -26.45
CA SER A 28 40.77 29.94 -25.63
C SER A 28 40.71 28.47 -26.01
N LYS A 29 40.81 28.14 -27.31
CA LYS A 29 40.88 26.76 -27.77
C LYS A 29 42.19 26.11 -27.35
N GLU A 30 43.32 26.79 -27.47
CA GLU A 30 44.61 26.30 -26.98
C GLU A 30 44.58 26.04 -25.46
N ILE A 31 43.93 26.90 -24.67
CA ILE A 31 43.74 26.71 -23.25
C ILE A 31 42.86 25.49 -23.00
N MET A 32 41.83 25.25 -23.79
CA MET A 32 40.97 24.06 -23.69
C MET A 32 41.69 22.79 -24.11
N ASP A 33 42.51 22.84 -25.19
CA ASP A 33 43.29 21.71 -25.67
C ASP A 33 44.48 21.40 -24.74
N GLN A 34 45.00 22.39 -24.02
CA GLN A 34 46.06 22.24 -23.01
C GLN A 34 45.51 21.79 -21.63
N SER A 35 44.18 21.76 -21.45
CA SER A 35 43.62 21.32 -20.18
C SER A 35 43.98 19.88 -19.80
N SER A 36 44.39 19.07 -20.78
CA SER A 36 44.98 17.74 -20.56
C SER A 36 46.44 17.80 -19.99
N GLN A 37 47.10 18.95 -20.04
CA GLN A 37 48.48 19.13 -19.51
C GLN A 37 48.51 19.83 -18.14
N TYR A 38 47.35 20.25 -17.59
CA TYR A 38 47.29 20.83 -16.25
C TYR A 38 47.38 19.77 -15.17
N THR A 39 48.47 18.99 -15.18
CA THR A 39 48.78 18.03 -14.12
C THR A 39 49.25 18.69 -12.82
N ASN A 40 49.33 20.02 -12.77
CA ASN A 40 49.94 20.74 -11.63
C ASN A 40 49.01 21.74 -10.92
N SER A 41 47.70 21.79 -11.27
CA SER A 41 46.80 22.76 -10.64
C SER A 41 46.02 22.21 -9.44
N GLY A 42 46.27 20.98 -8.99
CA GLY A 42 45.54 20.35 -7.90
C GLY A 42 44.08 19.92 -8.28
N ALA A 43 43.61 20.38 -9.42
CA ALA A 43 42.29 19.96 -9.91
C ALA A 43 42.43 18.66 -10.70
N LYS A 44 41.82 17.60 -10.19
CA LYS A 44 41.71 16.29 -10.85
C LYS A 44 40.33 16.17 -11.53
N LYS A 45 40.33 15.96 -12.83
CA LYS A 45 39.12 15.57 -13.53
C LYS A 45 38.73 14.16 -13.08
N ILE A 46 37.53 14.02 -12.54
CA ILE A 46 36.96 12.73 -12.22
C ILE A 46 35.85 12.49 -13.25
N ASP A 47 36.05 11.49 -14.09
CA ASP A 47 35.01 11.07 -15.02
C ASP A 47 33.88 10.37 -14.22
N GLY A 48 32.63 10.62 -14.60
CA GLY A 48 31.51 9.89 -14.06
C GLY A 48 31.60 8.41 -14.45
N CYS A 49 31.28 7.54 -13.53
CA CYS A 49 31.12 6.11 -13.80
C CYS A 49 29.77 5.64 -13.31
N ASP A 50 29.28 4.59 -13.93
CA ASP A 50 28.10 3.90 -13.45
C ASP A 50 28.38 3.31 -12.05
N SER A 51 27.35 3.25 -11.23
CA SER A 51 27.43 2.56 -9.95
C SER A 51 27.45 1.04 -10.18
N GLU A 52 28.14 0.32 -9.30
CA GLU A 52 28.26 -1.13 -9.36
C GLU A 52 27.98 -1.73 -7.99
N ILE A 53 27.18 -2.80 -7.96
CA ILE A 53 27.01 -3.67 -6.80
C ILE A 53 27.29 -5.12 -7.20
N LYS A 54 27.81 -5.89 -6.25
CA LYS A 54 27.99 -7.34 -6.39
C LYS A 54 27.02 -8.03 -5.45
N LEU A 55 26.03 -8.73 -5.99
CA LEU A 55 25.05 -9.48 -5.22
C LEU A 55 25.21 -10.97 -5.48
N ASN A 56 25.49 -11.76 -4.44
CA ASN A 56 25.72 -13.19 -4.53
C ASN A 56 26.78 -13.58 -5.59
N GLY A 57 27.83 -12.78 -5.75
CA GLY A 57 28.90 -12.99 -6.71
C GLY A 57 28.61 -12.49 -8.12
N ILE A 58 27.41 -11.98 -8.40
CA ILE A 58 27.02 -11.41 -9.70
C ILE A 58 27.12 -9.89 -9.63
N THR A 59 27.79 -9.29 -10.62
CA THR A 59 27.93 -7.84 -10.74
C THR A 59 26.73 -7.25 -11.48
N TYR A 60 26.17 -6.18 -10.92
CA TYR A 60 25.11 -5.38 -11.51
C TYR A 60 25.60 -3.93 -11.62
N THR A 61 25.36 -3.30 -12.77
CA THR A 61 25.73 -1.91 -13.03
C THR A 61 24.47 -1.06 -13.29
N SER A 62 24.50 0.20 -12.87
CA SER A 62 23.40 1.14 -13.08
C SER A 62 23.94 2.55 -13.22
N SER A 63 23.34 3.35 -14.11
CA SER A 63 23.61 4.79 -14.21
C SER A 63 23.06 5.59 -13.01
N LEU A 64 22.28 4.94 -12.14
CA LEU A 64 21.76 5.45 -10.88
C LEU A 64 22.28 4.58 -9.73
N ASN A 65 22.09 5.04 -8.49
CA ASN A 65 22.47 4.27 -7.30
C ASN A 65 21.37 3.26 -6.88
N THR A 66 20.34 3.06 -7.70
CA THR A 66 19.21 2.18 -7.39
C THR A 66 19.19 0.99 -8.33
N TYR A 67 18.99 -0.19 -7.77
CA TYR A 67 18.93 -1.46 -8.47
C TYR A 67 17.61 -2.16 -8.15
N SER A 68 16.95 -2.70 -9.17
CA SER A 68 15.77 -3.54 -9.00
C SER A 68 16.10 -4.96 -9.48
N ILE A 69 16.23 -5.89 -8.53
CA ILE A 69 16.67 -7.26 -8.80
C ILE A 69 15.68 -8.22 -8.14
N ASN A 70 14.99 -9.03 -8.93
CA ASN A 70 14.04 -10.04 -8.46
C ASN A 70 13.00 -9.49 -7.45
N GLY A 71 12.50 -8.26 -7.70
CA GLY A 71 11.54 -7.60 -6.81
C GLY A 71 12.16 -6.90 -5.59
N LEU A 72 13.48 -7.03 -5.38
CA LEU A 72 14.19 -6.29 -4.35
C LEU A 72 14.70 -4.97 -4.92
N SER A 73 14.40 -3.86 -4.27
CA SER A 73 14.94 -2.53 -4.58
C SER A 73 16.08 -2.20 -3.62
N ILE A 74 17.28 -2.01 -4.18
CA ILE A 74 18.50 -1.71 -3.41
C ILE A 74 18.96 -0.31 -3.81
N THR A 75 19.16 0.58 -2.84
CA THR A 75 19.81 1.88 -3.06
C THR A 75 21.20 1.85 -2.42
N ALA A 76 22.25 1.98 -3.24
CA ALA A 76 23.61 2.07 -2.78
C ALA A 76 23.89 3.48 -2.25
N MET A 77 24.05 3.64 -0.95
CA MET A 77 24.29 4.92 -0.28
C MET A 77 25.77 5.23 -0.14
N GLN A 78 26.60 4.20 -0.06
CA GLN A 78 28.04 4.31 0.17
C GLN A 78 28.76 3.09 -0.40
N ALA A 79 30.01 3.27 -0.86
CA ALA A 79 30.85 2.16 -1.25
C ALA A 79 31.29 1.36 0.00
N THR A 80 31.20 0.04 -0.09
CA THR A 80 31.63 -0.87 1.00
C THR A 80 33.14 -1.17 0.97
N GLY A 81 33.85 -0.73 -0.08
CA GLY A 81 35.27 -1.05 -0.33
C GLY A 81 35.44 -2.38 -1.08
N ASP A 82 36.66 -2.64 -1.50
CA ASP A 82 36.97 -3.85 -2.24
C ASP A 82 37.10 -5.07 -1.30
N GLY A 83 36.51 -6.17 -1.75
CA GLY A 83 36.65 -7.48 -1.10
C GLY A 83 35.40 -7.94 -0.32
N ASP A 84 35.31 -9.27 -0.17
CA ASP A 84 34.15 -9.94 0.46
C ASP A 84 34.09 -9.72 1.99
N THR A 85 35.17 -9.18 2.62
CA THR A 85 35.22 -8.92 4.06
C THR A 85 34.33 -7.79 4.52
N ASN A 86 33.92 -6.93 3.61
CA ASN A 86 33.02 -5.79 3.88
C ASN A 86 31.61 -6.04 3.31
N ALA A 87 31.28 -7.27 2.95
CA ALA A 87 29.98 -7.62 2.40
C ALA A 87 28.86 -7.39 3.43
N ILE A 88 27.78 -6.75 2.99
CA ILE A 88 26.57 -6.58 3.80
C ILE A 88 25.66 -7.76 3.51
N THR A 89 25.29 -8.50 4.55
CA THR A 89 24.30 -9.57 4.42
C THR A 89 22.90 -8.97 4.51
N VAL A 90 22.09 -9.21 3.48
CA VAL A 90 20.67 -8.85 3.46
C VAL A 90 19.86 -10.14 3.55
N THR A 91 19.08 -10.26 4.61
CA THR A 91 18.12 -11.35 4.78
C THR A 91 16.71 -10.84 4.48
N THR A 92 15.97 -11.61 3.70
CA THR A 92 14.53 -11.39 3.50
C THR A 92 13.78 -12.38 4.36
N ALA A 93 12.76 -11.90 5.07
CA ALA A 93 11.83 -12.75 5.80
C ALA A 93 10.41 -12.40 5.36
N THR A 94 9.52 -13.37 5.41
CA THR A 94 8.10 -13.11 5.21
C THR A 94 7.61 -12.24 6.38
N ASP A 95 6.89 -11.17 6.07
CA ASP A 95 6.23 -10.35 7.09
C ASP A 95 4.96 -11.07 7.57
N THR A 96 5.15 -11.97 8.52
CA THR A 96 4.07 -12.81 9.06
C THR A 96 3.03 -11.99 9.82
N GLN A 97 3.46 -10.90 10.48
CA GLN A 97 2.56 -9.99 11.17
C GLN A 97 1.65 -9.25 10.18
N ALA A 98 2.20 -8.74 9.07
CA ALA A 98 1.39 -8.07 8.07
C ALA A 98 0.36 -9.02 7.40
N ILE A 99 0.67 -10.32 7.27
CA ILE A 99 -0.28 -11.32 6.80
C ILE A 99 -1.40 -11.50 7.83
N TYR A 100 -1.06 -11.68 9.10
CA TYR A 100 -2.02 -11.80 10.20
C TYR A 100 -2.96 -10.59 10.25
N ASP A 101 -2.42 -9.38 10.22
CA ASP A 101 -3.17 -8.13 10.29
C ASP A 101 -4.14 -7.98 9.09
N LYS A 102 -3.73 -8.43 7.92
CA LYS A 102 -4.59 -8.47 6.73
C LYS A 102 -5.78 -9.40 6.90
N ILE A 103 -5.56 -10.60 7.43
CA ILE A 103 -6.62 -11.56 7.72
C ILE A 103 -7.56 -11.00 8.79
N LYS A 104 -7.03 -10.47 9.87
CA LYS A 104 -7.80 -9.83 10.95
C LYS A 104 -8.65 -8.66 10.42
N SER A 105 -8.06 -7.78 9.63
CA SER A 105 -8.78 -6.66 9.00
C SER A 105 -9.92 -7.14 8.09
N PHE A 106 -9.69 -8.17 7.30
CA PHE A 106 -10.74 -8.76 6.46
C PHE A 106 -11.89 -9.32 7.31
N LEU A 107 -11.58 -10.10 8.36
CA LEU A 107 -12.60 -10.67 9.25
C LEU A 107 -13.38 -9.59 10.00
N THR A 108 -12.72 -8.52 10.41
CA THR A 108 -13.39 -7.36 11.03
C THR A 108 -14.43 -6.74 10.11
N GLN A 109 -14.08 -6.54 8.83
CA GLN A 109 -15.01 -5.99 7.85
C GLN A 109 -16.15 -6.97 7.52
N TYR A 110 -15.82 -8.26 7.37
CA TYR A 110 -16.82 -9.29 7.19
C TYR A 110 -17.81 -9.33 8.37
N ASN A 111 -17.30 -9.34 9.61
CA ASN A 111 -18.11 -9.38 10.82
C ASN A 111 -19.03 -8.14 10.92
N SER A 112 -18.49 -6.96 10.65
CA SER A 112 -19.29 -5.72 10.63
C SER A 112 -20.47 -5.83 9.66
N LEU A 113 -20.18 -6.27 8.44
CA LEU A 113 -21.21 -6.39 7.39
C LEU A 113 -22.24 -7.46 7.72
N ILE A 114 -21.80 -8.68 8.06
CA ILE A 114 -22.74 -9.79 8.33
C ILE A 114 -23.60 -9.53 9.57
N ASN A 115 -23.05 -8.90 10.60
CA ASN A 115 -23.78 -8.55 11.81
C ASN A 115 -24.83 -7.46 11.53
N GLU A 116 -24.48 -6.45 10.75
CA GLU A 116 -25.42 -5.41 10.33
C GLU A 116 -26.56 -6.03 9.51
N MET A 117 -26.24 -6.84 8.50
CA MET A 117 -27.26 -7.55 7.70
C MET A 117 -28.16 -8.43 8.56
N THR A 118 -27.58 -9.15 9.52
CA THR A 118 -28.33 -10.00 10.45
C THR A 118 -29.25 -9.16 11.34
N SER A 119 -28.78 -8.03 11.83
CA SER A 119 -29.58 -7.10 12.62
C SER A 119 -30.75 -6.51 11.85
N LEU A 120 -30.52 -6.11 10.59
CA LEU A 120 -31.57 -5.61 9.70
C LEU A 120 -32.61 -6.71 9.37
N TYR A 121 -32.16 -7.92 9.10
CA TYR A 121 -33.03 -9.07 8.85
C TYR A 121 -33.87 -9.44 10.07
N ASN A 122 -33.31 -9.38 11.27
CA ASN A 122 -33.97 -9.68 12.55
C ASN A 122 -34.65 -8.47 13.17
N ALA A 123 -34.65 -7.31 12.52
CA ALA A 123 -35.23 -6.10 13.08
C ALA A 123 -36.66 -6.30 13.58
N ASP A 124 -37.05 -5.51 14.56
CA ASP A 124 -38.41 -5.46 15.07
C ASP A 124 -39.42 -5.11 13.98
N THR A 125 -40.63 -5.57 14.15
CA THR A 125 -41.72 -5.16 13.27
C THR A 125 -42.10 -3.68 13.51
N ALA A 126 -42.37 -2.96 12.43
CA ALA A 126 -42.97 -1.63 12.48
C ALA A 126 -44.52 -1.67 12.46
N LYS A 127 -45.13 -2.75 12.94
CA LYS A 127 -46.58 -2.85 12.99
C LYS A 127 -47.18 -1.67 13.75
N GLY A 128 -48.10 -0.95 13.10
CA GLY A 128 -48.70 0.25 13.65
C GLY A 128 -47.96 1.57 13.36
N TYR A 129 -46.85 1.48 12.64
CA TYR A 129 -46.10 2.61 12.12
C TYR A 129 -46.30 2.69 10.62
N GLU A 130 -47.21 3.51 10.15
CA GLU A 130 -47.44 3.78 8.73
C GLU A 130 -46.80 5.11 8.34
N PRO A 131 -46.48 5.37 7.05
CA PRO A 131 -45.98 6.65 6.61
C PRO A 131 -46.92 7.80 7.03
N LEU A 132 -46.36 8.79 7.75
CA LEU A 132 -47.11 9.92 8.24
C LEU A 132 -47.53 10.84 7.10
N THR A 133 -48.78 11.31 7.15
CA THR A 133 -49.28 12.41 6.29
C THR A 133 -48.69 13.76 6.76
N ASP A 134 -48.79 14.79 5.91
CA ASP A 134 -48.29 16.13 6.26
C ASP A 134 -49.01 16.72 7.48
N ASP A 135 -50.29 16.43 7.63
CA ASP A 135 -51.09 16.87 8.79
C ASP A 135 -50.62 16.18 10.08
N GLU A 136 -50.37 14.88 10.03
CA GLU A 136 -49.84 14.12 11.17
C GLU A 136 -48.41 14.58 11.56
N LYS A 137 -47.55 14.82 10.58
CA LYS A 137 -46.19 15.38 10.83
C LYS A 137 -46.30 16.76 11.49
N SER A 138 -47.22 17.61 11.05
CA SER A 138 -47.42 18.93 11.61
C SER A 138 -47.96 18.91 13.04
N ALA A 139 -48.61 17.82 13.45
CA ALA A 139 -49.13 17.64 14.81
C ALA A 139 -48.11 17.01 15.78
N MET A 140 -46.94 16.61 15.31
CA MET A 140 -45.85 16.01 16.10
C MET A 140 -44.63 16.93 16.14
N SER A 141 -43.77 16.73 17.12
CA SER A 141 -42.46 17.38 17.12
C SER A 141 -41.53 16.72 16.11
N ASP A 142 -40.54 17.47 15.59
CA ASP A 142 -39.54 16.94 14.65
C ASP A 142 -38.88 15.66 15.16
N SER A 143 -38.56 15.61 16.47
CA SER A 143 -37.96 14.41 17.11
C SER A 143 -38.91 13.20 17.13
N GLU A 144 -40.22 13.41 17.24
CA GLU A 144 -41.21 12.31 17.18
C GLU A 144 -41.39 11.81 15.77
N VAL A 145 -41.42 12.70 14.78
CA VAL A 145 -41.46 12.36 13.37
C VAL A 145 -40.22 11.54 12.98
N GLU A 146 -39.02 12.01 13.37
CA GLU A 146 -37.77 11.30 13.11
C GLU A 146 -37.79 9.88 13.68
N LYS A 147 -38.16 9.70 14.93
CA LYS A 147 -38.27 8.39 15.59
C LYS A 147 -39.30 7.48 14.91
N TRP A 148 -40.40 8.06 14.47
CA TRP A 148 -41.44 7.33 13.77
C TRP A 148 -40.95 6.80 12.41
N GLU A 149 -40.32 7.70 11.62
CA GLU A 149 -39.77 7.36 10.32
C GLU A 149 -38.58 6.38 10.45
N GLU A 150 -37.76 6.53 11.47
CA GLU A 150 -36.66 5.59 11.77
C GLU A 150 -37.18 4.20 12.10
N LYS A 151 -38.29 4.06 12.85
CA LYS A 151 -38.92 2.78 13.15
C LYS A 151 -39.41 2.10 11.87
N ILE A 152 -40.00 2.84 10.95
CA ILE A 152 -40.41 2.29 9.63
C ILE A 152 -39.16 1.88 8.86
N LYS A 153 -38.18 2.76 8.72
CA LYS A 153 -36.94 2.53 7.96
C LYS A 153 -36.17 1.33 8.46
N SER A 154 -36.02 1.20 9.77
CA SER A 154 -35.28 0.08 10.38
C SER A 154 -35.94 -1.29 10.14
N SER A 155 -37.25 -1.33 9.86
CA SER A 155 -37.99 -2.57 9.60
C SER A 155 -38.07 -2.96 8.12
N LEU A 156 -37.58 -2.11 7.19
CA LEU A 156 -37.76 -2.34 5.75
C LEU A 156 -37.13 -3.63 5.24
N LEU A 157 -35.99 -4.02 5.82
CA LEU A 157 -35.27 -5.24 5.44
C LEU A 157 -35.57 -6.42 6.36
N ARG A 158 -36.57 -6.27 7.23
CA ARG A 158 -36.98 -7.35 8.12
C ARG A 158 -37.54 -8.53 7.33
N ARG A 159 -36.85 -9.70 7.46
CA ARG A 159 -37.21 -10.94 6.74
C ARG A 159 -37.23 -10.77 5.21
N ASP A 160 -36.35 -9.92 4.70
CA ASP A 160 -36.18 -9.73 3.25
C ASP A 160 -35.44 -10.94 2.64
N ASP A 161 -36.05 -11.57 1.64
CA ASP A 161 -35.54 -12.78 1.00
C ASP A 161 -34.23 -12.54 0.24
N SER A 162 -34.05 -11.33 -0.30
CA SER A 162 -32.82 -10.95 -1.02
C SER A 162 -31.66 -10.80 -0.04
N LEU A 163 -31.92 -10.14 1.09
CA LEU A 163 -30.95 -9.99 2.18
C LEU A 163 -30.54 -11.35 2.74
N GLU A 164 -31.50 -12.23 3.00
CA GLU A 164 -31.26 -13.61 3.44
C GLU A 164 -30.41 -14.40 2.44
N SER A 165 -30.70 -14.27 1.15
CA SER A 165 -29.94 -14.95 0.09
C SER A 165 -28.48 -14.49 0.05
N VAL A 166 -28.21 -13.19 0.21
CA VAL A 166 -26.84 -12.66 0.26
C VAL A 166 -26.12 -13.13 1.51
N MET A 167 -26.77 -13.08 2.69
CA MET A 167 -26.19 -13.59 3.95
C MET A 167 -25.84 -15.08 3.84
N ASN A 168 -26.72 -15.88 3.26
CA ASN A 168 -26.47 -17.31 3.05
C ASN A 168 -25.32 -17.54 2.06
N LEU A 169 -25.20 -16.75 0.99
CA LEU A 169 -24.08 -16.83 0.07
C LEU A 169 -22.75 -16.51 0.77
N MET A 170 -22.71 -15.47 1.57
CA MET A 170 -21.52 -15.06 2.33
C MET A 170 -21.09 -16.13 3.34
N THR A 171 -22.02 -16.62 4.15
CA THR A 171 -21.74 -17.64 5.17
C THR A 171 -21.33 -18.98 4.55
N ASN A 172 -21.96 -19.36 3.43
CA ASN A 172 -21.58 -20.54 2.66
C ASN A 172 -20.16 -20.40 2.07
N ALA A 173 -19.82 -19.24 1.51
CA ALA A 173 -18.48 -19.00 0.97
C ALA A 173 -17.40 -19.13 2.05
N MET A 174 -17.63 -18.57 3.23
CA MET A 174 -16.70 -18.65 4.36
C MET A 174 -16.56 -20.05 4.96
N SER A 175 -17.56 -20.91 4.80
CA SER A 175 -17.54 -22.30 5.29
C SER A 175 -16.91 -23.30 4.33
N GLN A 176 -16.59 -22.90 3.09
CA GLN A 176 -15.98 -23.79 2.10
C GLN A 176 -14.51 -24.10 2.44
N PRO A 177 -14.08 -25.36 2.28
CA PRO A 177 -12.68 -25.70 2.45
C PRO A 177 -11.85 -25.28 1.23
N VAL A 178 -10.59 -24.95 1.49
CA VAL A 178 -9.56 -24.82 0.43
C VAL A 178 -8.78 -26.14 0.39
N THR A 179 -8.51 -26.66 -0.82
CA THR A 179 -7.72 -27.86 -0.99
C THR A 179 -6.28 -27.49 -1.36
N ILE A 180 -5.33 -27.87 -0.51
CA ILE A 180 -3.89 -27.70 -0.71
C ILE A 180 -3.25 -29.08 -0.67
N ASP A 181 -2.52 -29.47 -1.70
CA ASP A 181 -1.86 -30.77 -1.82
C ASP A 181 -2.79 -31.97 -1.54
N GLY A 182 -4.03 -31.88 -2.05
CA GLY A 182 -5.06 -32.92 -1.87
C GLY A 182 -5.71 -32.96 -0.49
N LYS A 183 -5.30 -32.12 0.46
CA LYS A 183 -5.85 -32.01 1.80
C LYS A 183 -6.78 -30.81 1.92
N LYS A 184 -7.92 -31.00 2.57
CA LYS A 184 -8.91 -29.93 2.80
C LYS A 184 -8.62 -29.18 4.10
N TYR A 185 -8.60 -27.84 3.99
CA TYR A 185 -8.44 -26.93 5.12
C TYR A 185 -9.66 -26.01 5.20
N TYR A 186 -10.24 -25.93 6.37
CA TYR A 186 -11.31 -25.00 6.71
C TYR A 186 -10.73 -23.84 7.51
N LEU A 187 -11.45 -22.73 7.64
CA LEU A 187 -11.04 -21.63 8.50
C LEU A 187 -10.73 -22.09 9.94
N SER A 188 -11.52 -23.04 10.45
CA SER A 188 -11.27 -23.64 11.76
C SER A 188 -9.94 -24.38 11.90
N SER A 189 -9.37 -24.86 10.79
CA SER A 189 -8.02 -25.46 10.78
C SER A 189 -6.93 -24.44 11.15
N PHE A 190 -7.20 -23.17 10.91
CA PHE A 190 -6.33 -22.03 11.21
C PHE A 190 -6.72 -21.31 12.52
N GLY A 191 -7.61 -21.88 13.32
CA GLY A 191 -8.10 -21.23 14.54
C GLY A 191 -9.10 -20.10 14.28
N ILE A 192 -9.66 -19.98 13.07
CA ILE A 192 -10.67 -18.98 12.73
C ILE A 192 -12.04 -19.66 12.76
N LYS A 193 -12.90 -19.26 13.70
CA LYS A 193 -14.19 -19.93 13.92
C LYS A 193 -15.25 -18.98 14.47
N THR A 194 -16.51 -19.35 14.33
CA THR A 194 -17.62 -18.67 15.02
C THR A 194 -17.73 -19.16 16.45
N LEU A 195 -18.34 -18.35 17.34
CA LEU A 195 -18.60 -18.76 18.74
C LEU A 195 -19.72 -19.81 18.84
N GLY A 196 -20.43 -20.04 17.75
CA GLY A 196 -21.60 -20.90 17.72
C GLY A 196 -22.85 -20.21 18.27
N PHE A 197 -24.01 -20.77 17.93
CA PHE A 197 -25.31 -20.14 18.17
C PHE A 197 -25.59 -19.83 19.65
N LEU A 198 -25.12 -20.67 20.57
CA LEU A 198 -25.41 -20.50 21.99
C LEU A 198 -24.49 -19.51 22.71
N ASN A 199 -23.30 -19.28 22.18
CA ASN A 199 -22.28 -18.44 22.84
C ASN A 199 -22.11 -17.07 22.17
N ALA A 200 -22.58 -16.93 20.95
CA ALA A 200 -22.48 -15.67 20.24
C ALA A 200 -23.51 -14.66 20.78
N PRO A 201 -23.16 -13.37 20.86
CA PRO A 201 -24.12 -12.33 21.11
C PRO A 201 -25.24 -12.31 20.05
N GLU A 202 -26.35 -11.65 20.37
CA GLU A 202 -27.46 -11.49 19.44
C GLU A 202 -26.98 -10.86 18.11
N ASN A 203 -27.46 -11.42 17.00
CA ASN A 203 -27.11 -11.03 15.63
C ASN A 203 -25.61 -11.19 15.24
N GLN A 204 -24.80 -11.90 16.06
CA GLN A 204 -23.37 -12.14 15.80
C GLN A 204 -23.02 -13.63 15.60
N GLN A 205 -24.01 -14.49 15.39
CA GLN A 205 -23.79 -15.93 15.27
C GLN A 205 -22.89 -16.33 14.09
N ASN A 206 -22.83 -15.49 13.07
CA ASN A 206 -22.04 -15.68 11.86
C ASN A 206 -20.70 -14.90 11.86
N ALA A 207 -20.39 -14.19 12.96
CA ALA A 207 -19.12 -13.50 13.12
C ALA A 207 -17.99 -14.51 13.36
N TYR A 208 -16.84 -14.27 12.72
CA TYR A 208 -15.63 -15.08 12.88
C TYR A 208 -14.67 -14.42 13.87
N HIS A 209 -14.06 -15.25 14.69
CA HIS A 209 -13.09 -14.91 15.73
C HIS A 209 -11.79 -15.65 15.45
N ILE A 210 -10.65 -15.05 15.79
CA ILE A 210 -9.33 -15.68 15.71
C ILE A 210 -8.97 -16.17 17.12
N ASP A 211 -8.67 -17.47 17.25
CA ASP A 211 -8.18 -18.02 18.51
C ASP A 211 -6.87 -17.34 18.91
N GLY A 212 -6.77 -16.87 20.15
CA GLY A 212 -5.59 -16.21 20.69
C GLY A 212 -5.43 -14.72 20.33
N ASP A 213 -6.40 -14.13 19.62
CA ASP A 213 -6.38 -12.68 19.35
C ASP A 213 -6.58 -11.90 20.67
N GLU A 214 -5.56 -11.15 21.08
CA GLU A 214 -5.56 -10.40 22.34
C GLU A 214 -6.65 -9.31 22.39
N ASP A 215 -7.09 -8.81 21.24
CA ASP A 215 -8.14 -7.79 21.13
C ASP A 215 -9.56 -8.42 21.22
N ASP A 216 -9.67 -9.74 21.13
CA ASP A 216 -10.94 -10.47 21.21
C ASP A 216 -11.10 -11.21 22.53
N THR A 217 -11.85 -10.60 23.45
CA THR A 217 -12.08 -11.15 24.78
C THR A 217 -12.72 -12.55 24.80
N ALA A 218 -13.41 -12.93 23.73
CA ALA A 218 -14.06 -14.24 23.62
C ALA A 218 -13.07 -15.38 23.31
N THR A 219 -11.94 -15.07 22.68
CA THR A 219 -10.97 -16.06 22.17
C THR A 219 -9.53 -15.80 22.58
N SER A 220 -9.22 -14.69 23.26
CA SER A 220 -7.86 -14.30 23.67
C SER A 220 -7.15 -15.34 24.55
N GLY A 221 -7.88 -16.15 25.30
CA GLY A 221 -7.31 -17.23 26.13
C GLY A 221 -6.96 -18.50 25.35
N ASN A 222 -7.28 -18.59 24.07
CA ASN A 222 -7.00 -19.76 23.24
C ASN A 222 -5.58 -19.69 22.65
N GLU A 223 -5.09 -20.82 22.12
CA GLU A 223 -3.83 -20.86 21.37
C GLU A 223 -3.98 -20.18 20.01
N ASP A 224 -3.08 -19.25 19.68
CA ASP A 224 -3.04 -18.61 18.38
C ASP A 224 -2.49 -19.55 17.31
N LYS A 225 -3.41 -20.31 16.71
CA LYS A 225 -3.10 -21.26 15.64
C LYS A 225 -2.82 -20.55 14.31
N LEU A 226 -3.42 -19.39 14.07
CA LEU A 226 -3.21 -18.64 12.83
C LEU A 226 -1.78 -18.17 12.74
N MET A 227 -1.28 -17.52 13.78
CA MET A 227 0.12 -17.05 13.82
C MET A 227 1.10 -18.22 13.76
N ALA A 228 0.83 -19.31 14.45
CA ALA A 228 1.66 -20.51 14.41
C ALA A 228 1.76 -21.09 12.98
N MET A 229 0.68 -21.12 12.23
CA MET A 229 0.67 -21.61 10.85
C MET A 229 1.30 -20.64 9.84
N ILE A 230 1.17 -19.33 10.05
CA ILE A 230 1.83 -18.32 9.19
C ILE A 230 3.35 -18.40 9.36
N ASN A 231 3.84 -18.76 10.53
CA ASN A 231 5.26 -18.88 10.86
C ASN A 231 5.88 -20.24 10.48
N SER A 232 5.11 -21.22 10.04
CA SER A 232 5.59 -22.57 9.69
C SER A 232 6.02 -22.68 8.23
#